data_8cbd68518e03202c6f1b25632e9ee341
#
_entry.id   8cbd68518e03202c6f1b25632e9ee341
#
_cell.length_a   1.000
_cell.length_b   1.000
_cell.length_c   1.000
_cell.angle_alpha   90.00
_cell.angle_beta   90.00
_cell.angle_gamma   90.00
#
_symmetry.space_group_name_H-M   'P 1'
#
loop_
_entity.id
_entity.type
_entity.pdbx_description
1 polymer ?
#
loop_
_entity_poly.entity_id
_entity_poly.type
_entity_poly.pdbx_seq_one_letter_code
_entity_poly.pdbx_strand_id
1 'polypeptide(L)'
;MTSQAIISMVLITLALVFYSIGVWAERFAGRLKAWHLVFFWMGFACDTIGTGIMMEMAGGITFDIHGLTGVVAIVLMLVHAAWASVVLARRDEKMIVSFHRFSVGVWLIWLVPYVSGFFLTM
;
A
#
# COMPACT_ATOMS: atom_id res chain seq x y z
N MET A 1 4.04 -10.11 23.19
CA MET A 1 3.35 -9.77 21.95
C MET A 1 2.45 -10.93 21.55
N THR A 2 1.19 -10.66 21.25
CA THR A 2 0.24 -11.69 20.87
C THR A 2 0.51 -12.22 19.47
N SER A 3 0.00 -13.43 19.18
CA SER A 3 0.10 -14.00 17.83
C SER A 3 -0.54 -13.09 16.78
N GLN A 4 -1.68 -12.46 17.12
CA GLN A 4 -2.35 -11.52 16.21
C GLN A 4 -1.48 -10.32 15.91
N ALA A 5 -0.79 -9.77 16.90
CA ALA A 5 0.10 -8.64 16.68
C ALA A 5 1.25 -9.01 15.77
N ILE A 6 1.84 -10.20 15.96
CA ILE A 6 2.94 -10.66 15.10
C ILE A 6 2.45 -10.88 13.67
N ILE A 7 1.29 -11.50 13.48
CA ILE A 7 0.72 -11.75 12.15
C ILE A 7 0.44 -10.43 11.43
N SER A 8 -0.16 -9.46 12.12
CA SER A 8 -0.47 -8.16 11.50
C SER A 8 0.79 -7.41 11.11
N MET A 9 1.84 -7.44 11.94
CA MET A 9 3.10 -6.80 11.63
C MET A 9 3.78 -7.45 10.42
N VAL A 10 3.75 -8.79 10.34
CA VAL A 10 4.30 -9.53 9.20
C VAL A 10 3.54 -9.15 7.92
N LEU A 11 2.21 -9.12 7.98
CA LEU A 11 1.40 -8.78 6.80
C LEU A 11 1.65 -7.36 6.31
N ILE A 12 1.75 -6.39 7.22
CA ILE A 12 2.00 -5.00 6.85
C ILE A 12 3.42 -4.84 6.31
N THR A 13 4.39 -5.57 6.85
CA THR A 13 5.75 -5.56 6.32
C THR A 13 5.80 -6.20 4.93
N LEU A 14 5.05 -7.28 4.70
CA LEU A 14 4.92 -7.86 3.36
C LEU A 14 4.28 -6.86 2.39
N ALA A 15 3.29 -6.10 2.84
CA ALA A 15 2.69 -5.04 2.02
C ALA A 15 3.74 -4.02 1.61
N LEU A 16 4.60 -3.60 2.53
CA LEU A 16 5.69 -2.68 2.23
C LEU A 16 6.62 -3.26 1.16
N VAL A 17 6.98 -4.54 1.29
CA VAL A 17 7.85 -5.21 0.32
C VAL A 17 7.17 -5.25 -1.05
N PHE A 18 5.91 -5.68 -1.13
CA PHE A 18 5.20 -5.79 -2.40
C PHE A 18 5.01 -4.43 -3.07
N TYR A 19 4.58 -3.40 -2.31
CA TYR A 19 4.42 -2.04 -2.86
C TYR A 19 5.75 -1.50 -3.35
N SER A 20 6.82 -1.69 -2.57
CA SER A 20 8.14 -1.18 -2.94
C SER A 20 8.66 -1.86 -4.20
N ILE A 21 8.51 -3.17 -4.30
CA ILE A 21 8.91 -3.89 -5.51
C ILE A 21 8.11 -3.39 -6.72
N GLY A 22 6.79 -3.29 -6.59
CA GLY A 22 5.93 -2.87 -7.70
C GLY A 22 6.24 -1.44 -8.14
N VAL A 23 6.32 -0.51 -7.19
CA VAL A 23 6.54 0.91 -7.48
C VAL A 23 7.92 1.14 -8.11
N TRP A 24 8.97 0.60 -7.51
CA TRP A 24 10.33 0.85 -7.98
C TRP A 24 10.67 0.05 -9.23
N ALA A 25 10.12 -1.17 -9.38
CA ALA A 25 10.29 -1.92 -10.62
C ALA A 25 9.64 -1.19 -11.80
N GLU A 26 8.47 -0.60 -11.59
CA GLU A 26 7.80 0.19 -12.62
C GLU A 26 8.62 1.42 -12.99
N ARG A 27 9.17 2.11 -12.00
CA ARG A 27 9.99 3.28 -12.24
C ARG A 27 11.25 2.92 -13.04
N PHE A 28 11.93 1.84 -12.68
CA PHE A 28 13.14 1.43 -13.39
C PHE A 28 12.84 0.88 -14.79
N ALA A 29 11.68 0.23 -14.96
CA ALA A 29 11.26 -0.25 -16.27
C ALA A 29 10.84 0.88 -17.19
N GLY A 30 10.49 2.06 -16.63
CA GLY A 30 10.04 3.20 -17.40
C GLY A 30 8.62 3.11 -17.90
N ARG A 31 7.90 2.06 -17.55
CA ARG A 31 6.51 1.86 -17.95
C ARG A 31 5.81 0.89 -17.02
N LEU A 32 4.49 1.06 -16.90
CA LEU A 32 3.64 0.17 -16.13
C LEU A 32 3.40 -1.13 -16.89
N LYS A 33 3.63 -2.26 -16.23
CA LYS A 33 3.43 -3.59 -16.81
C LYS A 33 2.43 -4.40 -15.98
N ALA A 34 1.87 -5.44 -16.55
CA ALA A 34 0.87 -6.26 -15.89
C ALA A 34 1.36 -6.88 -14.59
N TRP A 35 2.63 -7.33 -14.52
CA TRP A 35 3.15 -7.94 -13.30
C TRP A 35 3.31 -6.92 -12.17
N HIS A 36 3.45 -5.62 -12.47
CA HIS A 36 3.43 -4.59 -11.45
C HIS A 36 2.08 -4.53 -10.74
N LEU A 37 0.99 -4.73 -11.47
CA LEU A 37 -0.35 -4.78 -10.89
C LEU A 37 -0.49 -5.90 -9.88
N VAL A 38 0.10 -7.06 -10.14
CA VAL A 38 0.05 -8.19 -9.21
C VAL A 38 0.65 -7.78 -7.87
N PHE A 39 1.80 -7.11 -7.87
CA PHE A 39 2.43 -6.64 -6.65
C PHE A 39 1.60 -5.58 -5.94
N PHE A 40 0.98 -4.66 -6.69
CA PHE A 40 0.12 -3.63 -6.09
C PHE A 40 -1.08 -4.27 -5.39
N TRP A 41 -1.76 -5.22 -6.03
CA TRP A 41 -2.93 -5.87 -5.43
C TRP A 41 -2.55 -6.78 -4.29
N MET A 42 -1.43 -7.49 -4.37
CA MET A 42 -0.94 -8.32 -3.27
C MET A 42 -0.59 -7.47 -2.06
N GLY A 43 0.08 -6.35 -2.28
CA GLY A 43 0.39 -5.40 -1.21
C GLY A 43 -0.88 -4.84 -0.57
N PHE A 44 -1.85 -4.46 -1.38
CA PHE A 44 -3.14 -3.98 -0.88
C PHE A 44 -3.84 -5.04 -0.03
N ALA A 45 -3.87 -6.29 -0.47
CA ALA A 45 -4.50 -7.38 0.28
C ALA A 45 -3.81 -7.57 1.63
N CYS A 46 -2.48 -7.63 1.64
CA CYS A 46 -1.71 -7.79 2.88
C CYS A 46 -1.94 -6.63 3.84
N ASP A 47 -1.92 -5.40 3.33
CA ASP A 47 -2.13 -4.20 4.13
C ASP A 47 -3.54 -4.18 4.73
N THR A 48 -4.55 -4.51 3.93
CA THR A 48 -5.94 -4.51 4.38
C THR A 48 -6.16 -5.56 5.46
N ILE A 49 -5.64 -6.77 5.27
CA ILE A 49 -5.79 -7.85 6.25
C ILE A 49 -5.04 -7.49 7.54
N GLY A 50 -3.79 -7.02 7.42
CA GLY A 50 -3.00 -6.64 8.59
C GLY A 50 -3.62 -5.51 9.38
N THR A 51 -4.11 -4.48 8.69
CA THR A 51 -4.78 -3.35 9.33
C THR A 51 -6.09 -3.78 9.97
N GLY A 52 -6.84 -4.68 9.32
CA GLY A 52 -8.08 -5.23 9.88
C GLY A 52 -7.84 -5.96 11.18
N ILE A 53 -6.77 -6.76 11.26
CA ILE A 53 -6.39 -7.45 12.50
C ILE A 53 -6.05 -6.43 13.59
N MET A 54 -5.30 -5.39 13.26
CA MET A 54 -4.97 -4.34 14.23
C MET A 54 -6.21 -3.61 14.73
N MET A 55 -7.16 -3.34 13.87
CA MET A 55 -8.42 -2.70 14.25
C MET A 55 -9.21 -3.57 15.23
N GLU A 56 -9.28 -4.88 14.99
CA GLU A 56 -9.94 -5.82 15.90
C GLU A 56 -9.27 -5.80 17.27
N MET A 57 -7.95 -5.81 17.31
CA MET A 57 -7.19 -5.76 18.55
C MET A 57 -7.42 -4.46 19.33
N ALA A 58 -7.63 -3.36 18.61
CA ALA A 58 -7.87 -2.06 19.22
C ALA A 58 -9.35 -1.83 19.60
N GLY A 59 -10.23 -2.77 19.29
CA GLY A 59 -11.64 -2.65 19.59
C GLY A 59 -12.43 -1.84 18.58
N GLY A 60 -11.85 -1.59 17.39
CA GLY A 60 -12.50 -0.87 16.31
C GLY A 60 -11.62 0.22 15.73
N ILE A 61 -12.21 1.06 14.88
CA ILE A 61 -11.49 2.16 14.25
C ILE A 61 -11.16 3.22 15.32
N THR A 62 -9.88 3.56 15.42
CA THR A 62 -9.44 4.63 16.32
C THR A 62 -9.47 5.96 15.58
N PHE A 63 -9.91 7.02 16.27
CA PHE A 63 -9.99 8.36 15.68
C PHE A 63 -8.76 9.22 15.98
N ASP A 64 -7.67 8.60 16.43
CA ASP A 64 -6.40 9.31 16.57
C ASP A 64 -5.76 9.53 15.20
N ILE A 65 -4.67 10.30 15.18
CA ILE A 65 -3.99 10.66 13.93
C ILE A 65 -3.51 9.42 13.19
N HIS A 66 -2.95 8.44 13.92
CA HIS A 66 -2.44 7.22 13.29
C HIS A 66 -3.56 6.38 12.67
N GLY A 67 -4.69 6.23 13.36
CA GLY A 67 -5.84 5.49 12.83
C GLY A 67 -6.40 6.14 11.58
N LEU A 68 -6.56 7.47 11.57
CA LEU A 68 -7.07 8.19 10.41
C LEU A 68 -6.11 8.11 9.23
N THR A 69 -4.81 8.30 9.46
CA THR A 69 -3.82 8.22 8.38
C THR A 69 -3.74 6.80 7.80
N GLY A 70 -3.90 5.78 8.65
CA GLY A 70 -3.94 4.39 8.20
C GLY A 70 -5.10 4.11 7.25
N VAL A 71 -6.30 4.60 7.59
CA VAL A 71 -7.48 4.44 6.72
C VAL A 71 -7.28 5.19 5.40
N VAL A 72 -6.79 6.43 5.47
CA VAL A 72 -6.51 7.23 4.26
C VAL A 72 -5.49 6.51 3.38
N ALA A 73 -4.45 5.92 3.96
CA ALA A 73 -3.43 5.20 3.21
C ALA A 73 -4.01 3.99 2.48
N ILE A 74 -4.91 3.23 3.13
CA ILE A 74 -5.56 2.08 2.48
C ILE A 74 -6.42 2.54 1.31
N VAL A 75 -7.22 3.59 1.49
CA VAL A 75 -8.04 4.14 0.42
C VAL A 75 -7.15 4.62 -0.74
N LEU A 76 -6.05 5.27 -0.41
CA LEU A 76 -5.12 5.77 -1.41
C LEU A 76 -4.50 4.63 -2.21
N MET A 77 -4.14 3.52 -1.56
CA MET A 77 -3.58 2.36 -2.25
C MET A 77 -4.63 1.63 -3.07
N LEU A 78 -5.88 1.61 -2.63
CA LEU A 78 -6.97 1.08 -3.45
C LEU A 78 -7.13 1.90 -4.73
N VAL A 79 -7.15 3.22 -4.61
CA VAL A 79 -7.22 4.13 -5.76
C VAL A 79 -6.02 3.91 -6.68
N HIS A 80 -4.84 3.77 -6.10
CA HIS A 80 -3.61 3.54 -6.86
C HIS A 80 -3.68 2.24 -7.68
N ALA A 81 -4.04 1.13 -7.04
CA ALA A 81 -4.12 -0.16 -7.71
C ALA A 81 -5.24 -0.19 -8.77
N ALA A 82 -6.40 0.40 -8.45
CA ALA A 82 -7.52 0.48 -9.38
C ALA A 82 -7.16 1.35 -10.59
N TRP A 83 -6.52 2.50 -10.36
CA TRP A 83 -6.11 3.39 -11.44
C TRP A 83 -5.06 2.74 -12.33
N ALA A 84 -4.08 2.03 -11.72
CA ALA A 84 -3.10 1.27 -12.49
C ALA A 84 -3.77 0.25 -13.41
N SER A 85 -4.79 -0.44 -12.88
CA SER A 85 -5.54 -1.43 -13.66
C SER A 85 -6.27 -0.77 -14.84
N VAL A 86 -6.88 0.40 -14.61
CA VAL A 86 -7.58 1.16 -15.67
C VAL A 86 -6.59 1.64 -16.73
N VAL A 87 -5.44 2.17 -16.31
CA VAL A 87 -4.42 2.67 -17.23
C VAL A 87 -3.94 1.56 -18.16
N LEU A 88 -3.67 0.37 -17.63
CA LEU A 88 -3.25 -0.75 -18.46
C LEU A 88 -4.38 -1.27 -19.35
N ALA A 89 -5.61 -1.30 -18.85
CA ALA A 89 -6.76 -1.76 -19.64
C ALA A 89 -7.02 -0.83 -20.82
N ARG A 90 -6.82 0.47 -20.66
CA ARG A 90 -6.99 1.45 -21.74
C ARG A 90 -5.84 1.48 -22.71
N ARG A 91 -4.70 0.89 -22.37
CA ARG A 91 -3.49 0.86 -23.20
C ARG A 91 -3.05 2.26 -23.64
N ASP A 92 -3.23 3.25 -22.78
CA ASP A 92 -2.80 4.63 -23.05
C ASP A 92 -1.30 4.72 -22.75
N GLU A 93 -0.50 4.70 -23.82
CA GLU A 93 0.97 4.67 -23.72
C GLU A 93 1.52 5.86 -22.93
N LYS A 94 0.96 7.04 -23.12
CA LYS A 94 1.41 8.24 -22.40
C LYS A 94 1.22 8.09 -20.90
N MET A 95 0.08 7.53 -20.46
CA MET A 95 -0.19 7.32 -19.06
C MET A 95 0.63 6.15 -18.51
N ILE A 96 0.82 5.08 -19.30
CA ILE A 96 1.64 3.94 -18.91
C ILE A 96 3.07 4.38 -18.60
N VAL A 97 3.64 5.22 -19.44
CA VAL A 97 5.02 5.70 -19.28
C VAL A 97 5.16 6.67 -18.10
N SER A 98 4.13 7.49 -17.84
CA SER A 98 4.19 8.51 -16.79
C SER A 98 3.64 8.04 -15.44
N PHE A 99 3.10 6.83 -15.34
CA PHE A 99 2.42 6.35 -14.13
C PHE A 99 3.35 6.31 -12.90
N HIS A 100 4.67 6.10 -13.12
CA HIS A 100 5.61 6.03 -12.01
C HIS A 100 5.62 7.28 -11.13
N ARG A 101 5.30 8.44 -11.70
CA ARG A 101 5.22 9.67 -10.92
C ARG A 101 4.12 9.60 -9.88
N PHE A 102 2.96 9.09 -10.29
CA PHE A 102 1.85 8.88 -9.37
C PHE A 102 2.17 7.78 -8.36
N SER A 103 2.73 6.65 -8.82
CA SER A 103 3.09 5.54 -7.96
C SER A 103 4.07 5.90 -6.86
N VAL A 104 5.15 6.60 -7.21
CA VAL A 104 6.16 7.01 -6.21
C VAL A 104 5.54 7.96 -5.20
N GLY A 105 4.69 8.90 -5.66
CA GLY A 105 4.00 9.84 -4.76
C GLY A 105 3.11 9.11 -3.77
N VAL A 106 2.31 8.15 -4.23
CA VAL A 106 1.43 7.36 -3.37
C VAL A 106 2.25 6.55 -2.37
N TRP A 107 3.33 5.94 -2.83
CA TRP A 107 4.21 5.14 -1.97
C TRP A 107 4.80 5.99 -0.84
N LEU A 108 5.27 7.19 -1.15
CA LEU A 108 5.81 8.10 -0.15
C LEU A 108 4.76 8.48 0.90
N ILE A 109 3.54 8.80 0.45
CA ILE A 109 2.44 9.12 1.35
C ILE A 109 2.08 7.93 2.23
N TRP A 110 2.04 6.72 1.65
CA TRP A 110 1.72 5.49 2.37
C TRP A 110 2.76 5.19 3.46
N LEU A 111 4.04 5.52 3.23
CA LEU A 111 5.09 5.29 4.22
C LEU A 111 4.87 6.07 5.51
N VAL A 112 4.19 7.23 5.46
CA VAL A 112 4.00 8.07 6.63
C VAL A 112 3.29 7.30 7.76
N PRO A 113 2.10 6.70 7.54
CA PRO A 113 1.46 5.93 8.62
C PRO A 113 2.24 4.67 9.00
N TYR A 114 2.93 4.03 8.05
CA TYR A 114 3.75 2.86 8.37
C TYR A 114 4.86 3.22 9.35
N VAL A 115 5.63 4.28 9.04
CA VAL A 115 6.75 4.72 9.87
C VAL A 115 6.24 5.23 11.22
N SER A 116 5.15 6.03 11.23
CA SER A 116 4.60 6.55 12.47
C SER A 116 4.07 5.43 13.37
N GLY A 117 3.44 4.40 12.78
CA GLY A 117 2.99 3.23 13.53
C GLY A 117 4.15 2.48 14.16
N PHE A 118 5.24 2.31 13.40
CA PHE A 118 6.44 1.66 13.91
C PHE A 118 7.01 2.40 15.12
N PHE A 119 7.13 3.72 15.04
CA PHE A 119 7.66 4.53 16.14
C PHE A 119 6.72 4.52 17.35
N LEU A 120 5.40 4.51 17.13
CA LEU A 120 4.44 4.49 18.23
C LEU A 120 4.42 3.16 18.98
N THR A 121 4.83 2.06 18.33
CA THR A 121 4.87 0.74 18.96
C THR A 121 6.20 0.41 19.60
N MET A 122 7.20 1.24 19.42
CA MET A 122 8.48 1.13 20.09
C MET A 122 8.40 1.78 21.46
#